data_962dd27e3789aff1d2ac83c2ea28ed19
#
_entry.id   962dd27e3789aff1d2ac83c2ea28ed19
#
_cell.length_a   1.000
_cell.length_b   1.000
_cell.length_c   1.000
_cell.angle_alpha   90.00
_cell.angle_beta   90.00
_cell.angle_gamma   90.00
#
_symmetry.space_group_name_H-M   'P 1'
#
loop_
_entity.id
_entity.type
_entity.pdbx_description
1 polymer ?
#
loop_
_entity_poly.entity_id
_entity_poly.type
_entity_poly.pdbx_seq_one_letter_code
_entity_poly.pdbx_strand_id
1 'polypeptide(L)'
;MRASGAVVTAGEPLKLRVASLIDHLDQKVFDAIYSRSLVYNTCWEDPAVDRQALQLTSNDTILVITSAGCNTLDYALQAPRRIHAVDANPRQTALLELKIAGIRGLDFEDFFLLFGHGRHARFRDLYGDVLRRDLSSFAQSYWDKNGAWFCQEDARDTFYYFGLSGMVARATMPDKPK
;
A
#
# COMPACT_ATOMS: atom_id res chain seq x y z
N MET A 1 -12.28 34.97 -51.51
CA MET A 1 -11.44 35.54 -50.44
C MET A 1 -12.26 35.56 -49.14
N ARG A 2 -12.04 34.65 -48.24
CA ARG A 2 -12.64 34.64 -46.87
C ARG A 2 -11.51 34.95 -45.89
N ALA A 3 -11.65 36.09 -45.21
CA ALA A 3 -10.74 36.48 -44.13
C ALA A 3 -10.96 35.56 -42.92
N SER A 4 -9.93 34.84 -42.54
CA SER A 4 -9.86 34.08 -41.28
C SER A 4 -9.62 35.05 -40.14
N GLY A 5 -10.66 35.32 -39.34
CA GLY A 5 -10.53 36.06 -38.11
C GLY A 5 -9.81 35.21 -37.06
N ALA A 6 -8.61 35.58 -36.67
CA ALA A 6 -7.95 35.00 -35.52
C ALA A 6 -8.71 35.41 -34.25
N VAL A 7 -9.31 34.43 -33.59
CA VAL A 7 -9.87 34.60 -32.24
C VAL A 7 -8.69 34.74 -31.28
N VAL A 8 -8.42 35.94 -30.78
CA VAL A 8 -7.50 36.21 -29.70
C VAL A 8 -8.23 35.75 -28.43
N THR A 9 -7.89 34.58 -27.90
CA THR A 9 -8.32 34.15 -26.56
C THR A 9 -7.67 35.05 -25.53
N ALA A 10 -8.49 35.82 -24.81
CA ALA A 10 -8.05 36.63 -23.67
C ALA A 10 -7.30 35.73 -22.70
N GLY A 11 -6.07 36.12 -22.35
CA GLY A 11 -5.23 35.34 -21.44
C GLY A 11 -5.92 35.14 -20.08
N GLU A 12 -5.88 33.93 -19.58
CA GLU A 12 -6.41 33.61 -18.26
C GLU A 12 -5.86 34.56 -17.19
N PRO A 13 -6.69 34.99 -16.23
CA PRO A 13 -6.26 35.91 -15.19
C PRO A 13 -5.09 35.32 -14.39
N LEU A 14 -4.10 36.14 -14.05
CA LEU A 14 -2.86 35.76 -13.37
C LEU A 14 -3.09 34.86 -12.15
N LYS A 15 -4.18 35.07 -11.40
CA LYS A 15 -4.58 34.25 -10.25
C LYS A 15 -4.87 32.79 -10.63
N LEU A 16 -5.53 32.54 -11.75
CA LEU A 16 -5.81 31.17 -12.26
C LEU A 16 -4.53 30.48 -12.70
N ARG A 17 -3.59 31.21 -13.32
CA ARG A 17 -2.29 30.63 -13.73
C ARG A 17 -1.41 30.30 -12.53
N VAL A 18 -1.43 31.10 -11.47
CA VAL A 18 -0.67 30.83 -10.23
C VAL A 18 -1.30 29.66 -9.49
N ALA A 19 -2.63 29.59 -9.37
CA ALA A 19 -3.31 28.45 -8.78
C ALA A 19 -3.00 27.14 -9.53
N SER A 20 -3.08 27.15 -10.86
CA SER A 20 -2.74 26.01 -11.71
C SER A 20 -1.27 25.58 -11.59
N LEU A 21 -0.33 26.51 -11.38
CA LEU A 21 1.07 26.18 -11.13
C LEU A 21 1.30 25.57 -9.76
N ILE A 22 0.60 26.05 -8.73
CA ILE A 22 0.64 25.49 -7.38
C ILE A 22 0.05 24.09 -7.40
N ASP A 23 -1.12 23.90 -7.98
CA ASP A 23 -1.77 22.59 -8.13
C ASP A 23 -0.86 21.61 -8.88
N HIS A 24 -0.16 22.05 -9.92
CA HIS A 24 0.76 21.21 -10.68
C HIS A 24 2.04 20.85 -9.89
N LEU A 25 2.52 21.73 -9.04
CA LEU A 25 3.65 21.48 -8.14
C LEU A 25 3.22 20.52 -7.01
N ASP A 26 2.07 20.76 -6.41
CA ASP A 26 1.50 19.87 -5.38
C ASP A 26 1.25 18.47 -5.94
N GLN A 27 0.72 18.38 -7.15
CA GLN A 27 0.54 17.09 -7.84
C GLN A 27 1.88 16.37 -8.04
N LYS A 28 2.93 17.07 -8.51
CA LYS A 28 4.26 16.46 -8.69
C LYS A 28 4.91 16.03 -7.38
N VAL A 29 4.75 16.81 -6.33
CA VAL A 29 5.24 16.47 -4.99
C VAL A 29 4.48 15.26 -4.46
N PHE A 30 3.15 15.26 -4.58
CA PHE A 30 2.29 14.15 -4.22
C PHE A 30 2.68 12.88 -4.97
N ASP A 31 2.78 12.94 -6.30
CA ASP A 31 3.17 11.82 -7.15
C ASP A 31 4.57 11.29 -6.79
N ALA A 32 5.51 12.18 -6.47
CA ALA A 32 6.86 11.79 -6.07
C ALA A 32 6.89 11.07 -4.71
N ILE A 33 6.08 11.50 -3.75
CA ILE A 33 5.96 10.87 -2.43
C ILE A 33 5.21 9.54 -2.55
N TYR A 34 4.04 9.56 -3.19
CA TYR A 34 3.20 8.37 -3.36
C TYR A 34 3.86 7.30 -4.22
N SER A 35 4.55 7.71 -5.31
CA SER A 35 5.21 6.75 -6.21
C SER A 35 6.50 6.16 -5.65
N ARG A 36 7.07 6.71 -4.59
CA ARG A 36 8.37 6.27 -4.01
C ARG A 36 8.27 5.61 -2.65
N SER A 37 7.13 5.71 -1.97
CA SER A 37 6.93 5.19 -0.62
C SER A 37 5.83 4.14 -0.57
N LEU A 38 5.93 3.19 0.34
CA LEU A 38 4.78 2.44 0.81
C LEU A 38 3.87 3.42 1.55
N VAL A 39 2.62 3.56 1.10
CA VAL A 39 1.70 4.52 1.73
C VAL A 39 1.01 3.90 2.93
N TYR A 40 0.33 2.78 2.71
CA TYR A 40 -0.42 2.07 3.74
C TYR A 40 0.28 0.76 4.09
N ASN A 41 0.56 0.55 5.37
CA ASN A 41 1.12 -0.68 5.91
C ASN A 41 0.06 -1.58 6.55
N THR A 42 -1.10 -1.02 6.91
CA THR A 42 -2.27 -1.74 7.41
C THR A 42 -3.56 -1.06 6.94
N CYS A 43 -4.68 -1.79 6.98
CA CYS A 43 -6.01 -1.24 6.80
C CYS A 43 -6.48 -0.58 8.10
N TRP A 44 -7.27 0.46 7.98
CA TRP A 44 -7.83 1.22 9.11
C TRP A 44 -9.36 1.07 9.20
N GLU A 45 -9.95 0.40 8.21
CA GLU A 45 -11.38 0.11 8.16
C GLU A 45 -11.69 -1.26 8.78
N ASP A 46 -12.90 -1.42 9.29
CA ASP A 46 -13.39 -2.72 9.77
C ASP A 46 -13.94 -3.55 8.59
N PRO A 47 -13.27 -4.63 8.19
CA PRO A 47 -13.71 -5.45 7.08
C PRO A 47 -15.06 -6.18 7.35
N ALA A 48 -15.50 -6.27 8.60
CA ALA A 48 -16.80 -6.85 8.93
C ALA A 48 -17.96 -6.03 8.36
N VAL A 49 -17.80 -4.69 8.29
CA VAL A 49 -18.77 -3.79 7.68
C VAL A 49 -18.92 -4.10 6.18
N ASP A 50 -17.80 -4.25 5.49
CA ASP A 50 -17.79 -4.57 4.06
C ASP A 50 -18.41 -5.95 3.80
N ARG A 51 -18.09 -6.96 4.60
CA ARG A 51 -18.69 -8.29 4.46
C ARG A 51 -20.21 -8.24 4.60
N GLN A 52 -20.70 -7.50 5.58
CA GLN A 52 -22.15 -7.35 5.81
C GLN A 52 -22.84 -6.58 4.66
N ALA A 53 -22.19 -5.53 4.15
CA ALA A 53 -22.76 -4.69 3.11
C ALA A 53 -22.74 -5.35 1.73
N LEU A 54 -21.64 -6.01 1.37
CA LEU A 54 -21.42 -6.57 0.04
C LEU A 54 -22.05 -7.97 -0.13
N GLN A 55 -22.21 -8.74 0.95
CA GLN A 55 -22.78 -10.10 0.94
C GLN A 55 -22.17 -10.99 -0.18
N LEU A 56 -20.86 -10.98 -0.28
CA LEU A 56 -20.11 -11.66 -1.35
C LEU A 56 -20.38 -13.16 -1.37
N THR A 57 -20.45 -13.70 -2.58
CA THR A 57 -20.69 -15.11 -2.86
C THR A 57 -19.61 -15.68 -3.79
N SER A 58 -19.59 -17.01 -3.95
CA SER A 58 -18.68 -17.69 -4.88
C SER A 58 -18.93 -17.36 -6.37
N ASN A 59 -20.03 -16.70 -6.72
CA ASN A 59 -20.33 -16.27 -8.08
C ASN A 59 -19.76 -14.87 -8.41
N ASP A 60 -19.33 -14.14 -7.40
CA ASP A 60 -18.93 -12.75 -7.57
C ASP A 60 -17.51 -12.61 -8.10
N THR A 61 -17.31 -11.56 -8.87
CA THR A 61 -16.01 -11.07 -9.28
C THR A 61 -15.83 -9.67 -8.71
N ILE A 62 -14.78 -9.47 -7.94
CA ILE A 62 -14.52 -8.24 -7.18
C ILE A 62 -13.39 -7.47 -7.83
N LEU A 63 -13.55 -6.15 -7.92
CA LEU A 63 -12.48 -5.20 -8.16
C LEU A 63 -12.25 -4.41 -6.86
N VAL A 64 -11.03 -4.44 -6.31
CA VAL A 64 -10.69 -3.78 -5.05
C VAL A 64 -9.39 -3.00 -5.19
N ILE A 65 -9.32 -1.82 -4.55
CA ILE A 65 -8.05 -1.10 -4.39
C ILE A 65 -7.19 -1.87 -3.40
N THR A 66 -5.96 -2.21 -3.79
CA THR A 66 -5.07 -3.06 -2.99
C THR A 66 -4.79 -2.44 -1.63
N SER A 67 -4.45 -1.15 -1.56
CA SER A 67 -4.05 -0.49 -0.31
C SER A 67 -3.02 -1.37 0.44
N ALA A 68 -3.23 -1.65 1.73
CA ALA A 68 -2.38 -2.57 2.47
C ALA A 68 -2.66 -4.07 2.21
N GLY A 69 -3.64 -4.40 1.36
CA GLY A 69 -4.05 -5.77 1.02
C GLY A 69 -4.97 -6.44 2.02
N CYS A 70 -5.30 -5.81 3.14
CA CYS A 70 -6.10 -6.43 4.20
C CYS A 70 -7.51 -6.76 3.72
N ASN A 71 -8.21 -5.79 3.08
CA ASN A 71 -9.56 -6.00 2.56
C ASN A 71 -9.58 -7.07 1.45
N THR A 72 -8.56 -7.08 0.58
CA THR A 72 -8.41 -8.13 -0.44
C THR A 72 -8.37 -9.52 0.18
N LEU A 73 -7.59 -9.68 1.26
CA LEU A 73 -7.45 -10.96 1.98
C LEU A 73 -8.71 -11.32 2.75
N ASP A 74 -9.38 -10.34 3.34
CA ASP A 74 -10.64 -10.54 4.05
C ASP A 74 -11.77 -10.98 3.09
N TYR A 75 -11.89 -10.34 1.91
CA TYR A 75 -12.84 -10.75 0.89
C TYR A 75 -12.56 -12.16 0.36
N ALA A 76 -11.31 -12.60 0.33
CA ALA A 76 -10.96 -13.96 -0.07
C ALA A 76 -11.55 -15.03 0.86
N LEU A 77 -11.86 -14.70 2.13
CA LEU A 77 -12.53 -15.60 3.06
C LEU A 77 -13.97 -15.95 2.62
N GLN A 78 -14.60 -15.12 1.80
CA GLN A 78 -15.92 -15.38 1.22
C GLN A 78 -15.85 -16.29 -0.03
N ALA A 79 -14.64 -16.70 -0.41
CA ALA A 79 -14.36 -17.54 -1.57
C ALA A 79 -15.04 -17.06 -2.88
N PRO A 80 -14.93 -15.77 -3.24
CA PRO A 80 -15.52 -15.29 -4.49
C PRO A 80 -14.84 -15.95 -5.69
N ARG A 81 -15.52 -15.93 -6.84
CA ARG A 81 -14.99 -16.54 -8.07
C ARG A 81 -13.65 -15.92 -8.47
N ARG A 82 -13.47 -14.60 -8.27
CA ARG A 82 -12.24 -13.88 -8.59
C ARG A 82 -12.14 -12.54 -7.85
N ILE A 83 -10.93 -12.18 -7.47
CA ILE A 83 -10.60 -10.85 -6.95
C ILE A 83 -9.54 -10.22 -7.85
N HIS A 84 -9.80 -9.01 -8.32
CA HIS A 84 -8.84 -8.16 -9.01
C HIS A 84 -8.41 -7.05 -8.04
N ALA A 85 -7.25 -7.21 -7.43
CA ALA A 85 -6.66 -6.17 -6.60
C ALA A 85 -5.79 -5.27 -7.48
N VAL A 86 -6.07 -3.97 -7.47
CA VAL A 86 -5.38 -2.96 -8.28
C VAL A 86 -4.90 -1.80 -7.41
N ASP A 87 -3.75 -1.25 -7.74
CA ASP A 87 -3.23 -0.04 -7.08
C ASP A 87 -2.34 0.73 -8.04
N ALA A 88 -2.42 2.06 -7.98
CA ALA A 88 -1.52 2.94 -8.73
C ALA A 88 -0.09 2.89 -8.19
N ASN A 89 0.07 2.52 -6.91
CA ASN A 89 1.37 2.36 -6.27
C ASN A 89 1.76 0.87 -6.22
N PRO A 90 2.71 0.42 -7.05
CA PRO A 90 3.08 -0.99 -7.11
C PRO A 90 3.67 -1.55 -5.80
N ARG A 91 4.05 -0.70 -4.86
CA ARG A 91 4.53 -1.12 -3.53
C ARG A 91 3.41 -1.67 -2.66
N GLN A 92 2.19 -1.16 -2.85
CA GLN A 92 1.00 -1.71 -2.19
C GLN A 92 0.73 -3.13 -2.69
N THR A 93 0.85 -3.36 -4.00
CA THR A 93 0.75 -4.71 -4.57
C THR A 93 1.87 -5.61 -4.05
N ALA A 94 3.10 -5.11 -3.96
CA ALA A 94 4.22 -5.88 -3.39
C ALA A 94 4.00 -6.27 -1.92
N LEU A 95 3.30 -5.44 -1.14
CA LEU A 95 2.91 -5.80 0.23
C LEU A 95 1.84 -6.90 0.24
N LEU A 96 0.83 -6.81 -0.62
CA LEU A 96 -0.18 -7.86 -0.77
C LEU A 96 0.46 -9.18 -1.19
N GLU A 97 1.38 -9.15 -2.18
CA GLU A 97 2.11 -10.36 -2.60
C GLU A 97 2.90 -10.99 -1.44
N LEU A 98 3.58 -10.18 -0.62
CA LEU A 98 4.31 -10.68 0.55
C LEU A 98 3.37 -11.34 1.58
N LYS A 99 2.20 -10.74 1.82
CA LYS A 99 1.18 -11.34 2.72
C LYS A 99 0.64 -12.64 2.16
N ILE A 100 0.36 -12.73 0.86
CA ILE A 100 -0.10 -13.97 0.21
C ILE A 100 0.99 -15.04 0.27
N ALA A 101 2.24 -14.70 0.01
CA ALA A 101 3.37 -15.62 0.14
C ALA A 101 3.49 -16.13 1.59
N GLY A 102 3.30 -15.25 2.59
CA GLY A 102 3.28 -15.62 3.99
C GLY A 102 2.15 -16.61 4.34
N ILE A 103 0.92 -16.34 3.87
CA ILE A 103 -0.23 -17.25 4.11
C ILE A 103 0.02 -18.64 3.49
N ARG A 104 0.71 -18.70 2.36
CA ARG A 104 0.97 -19.97 1.65
C ARG A 104 2.14 -20.75 2.19
N GLY A 105 3.15 -20.07 2.72
CA GLY A 105 4.45 -20.68 2.99
C GLY A 105 4.87 -20.72 4.46
N LEU A 106 4.24 -19.93 5.34
CA LEU A 106 4.55 -19.88 6.76
C LEU A 106 3.50 -20.61 7.58
N ASP A 107 3.89 -21.09 8.76
CA ASP A 107 2.92 -21.48 9.78
C ASP A 107 2.25 -20.22 10.38
N PHE A 108 1.22 -20.47 11.21
CA PHE A 108 0.45 -19.36 11.81
C PHE A 108 1.31 -18.50 12.74
N GLU A 109 2.23 -19.11 13.49
CA GLU A 109 3.06 -18.40 14.47
C GLU A 109 4.03 -17.45 13.77
N ASP A 110 4.79 -17.94 12.80
CA ASP A 110 5.70 -17.13 12.00
C ASP A 110 4.94 -16.03 11.22
N PHE A 111 3.77 -16.35 10.66
CA PHE A 111 2.92 -15.35 9.99
C PHE A 111 2.42 -14.28 10.95
N PHE A 112 1.97 -14.67 12.16
CA PHE A 112 1.47 -13.74 13.16
C PHE A 112 2.59 -12.84 13.72
N LEU A 113 3.79 -13.37 13.95
CA LEU A 113 4.94 -12.56 14.32
C LEU A 113 5.25 -11.52 13.23
N LEU A 114 5.21 -11.93 11.97
CA LEU A 114 5.55 -11.07 10.84
C LEU A 114 4.52 -9.98 10.61
N PHE A 115 3.22 -10.32 10.54
CA PHE A 115 2.15 -9.38 10.18
C PHE A 115 1.24 -8.98 11.35
N GLY A 116 1.22 -9.69 12.45
CA GLY A 116 0.54 -9.26 13.68
C GLY A 116 1.41 -8.32 14.49
N HIS A 117 2.68 -8.68 14.72
CA HIS A 117 3.62 -7.84 15.45
C HIS A 117 4.47 -6.92 14.57
N GLY A 118 4.46 -7.11 13.25
CA GLY A 118 5.24 -6.33 12.29
C GLY A 118 6.74 -6.57 12.38
N ARG A 119 7.19 -7.70 12.96
CA ARG A 119 8.61 -8.06 13.10
C ARG A 119 8.80 -9.56 13.25
N HIS A 120 9.94 -10.04 12.78
CA HIS A 120 10.34 -11.42 12.93
C HIS A 120 11.87 -11.55 12.98
N ALA A 121 12.42 -12.15 14.04
CA ALA A 121 13.88 -12.26 14.20
C ALA A 121 14.55 -13.02 13.03
N ARG A 122 13.87 -14.04 12.49
CA ARG A 122 14.34 -14.84 11.36
C ARG A 122 13.79 -14.38 10.00
N PHE A 123 13.34 -13.12 9.88
CA PHE A 123 12.72 -12.67 8.62
C PHE A 123 13.61 -12.92 7.40
N ARG A 124 14.91 -12.68 7.51
CA ARG A 124 15.85 -12.85 6.38
C ARG A 124 15.88 -14.28 5.85
N ASP A 125 15.86 -15.26 6.76
CA ASP A 125 15.87 -16.68 6.42
C ASP A 125 14.51 -17.06 5.80
N LEU A 126 13.40 -16.71 6.49
CA LEU A 126 12.03 -16.96 5.99
C LEU A 126 11.79 -16.30 4.62
N TYR A 127 12.29 -15.08 4.44
CA TYR A 127 12.19 -14.39 3.17
C TYR A 127 12.99 -15.11 2.07
N GLY A 128 14.25 -15.43 2.31
CA GLY A 128 15.12 -16.08 1.34
C GLY A 128 14.64 -17.48 0.97
N ASP A 129 14.30 -18.28 1.95
CA ASP A 129 14.00 -19.71 1.78
C ASP A 129 12.56 -19.97 1.32
N VAL A 130 11.60 -19.14 1.76
CA VAL A 130 10.17 -19.39 1.58
C VAL A 130 9.47 -18.32 0.76
N LEU A 131 9.53 -17.05 1.20
CA LEU A 131 8.61 -16.02 0.67
C LEU A 131 9.02 -15.50 -0.70
N ARG A 132 10.30 -15.27 -0.92
CA ARG A 132 10.83 -14.58 -2.10
C ARG A 132 10.45 -15.23 -3.42
N ARG A 133 10.41 -16.55 -3.47
CA ARG A 133 10.11 -17.33 -4.70
C ARG A 133 8.70 -17.12 -5.23
N ASP A 134 7.74 -16.76 -4.35
CA ASP A 134 6.34 -16.56 -4.70
C ASP A 134 6.02 -15.09 -5.06
N LEU A 135 7.02 -14.21 -5.07
CA LEU A 135 6.87 -12.79 -5.37
C LEU A 135 7.17 -12.50 -6.84
N SER A 136 6.51 -11.48 -7.39
CA SER A 136 6.88 -10.89 -8.68
C SER A 136 8.29 -10.28 -8.63
N SER A 137 8.92 -10.09 -9.78
CA SER A 137 10.26 -9.48 -9.85
C SER A 137 10.31 -8.07 -9.25
N PHE A 138 9.22 -7.30 -9.36
CA PHE A 138 9.12 -6.00 -8.70
C PHE A 138 9.09 -6.16 -7.19
N ALA A 139 8.23 -7.03 -6.65
CA ALA A 139 8.10 -7.27 -5.22
C ALA A 139 9.39 -7.83 -4.61
N GLN A 140 10.08 -8.74 -5.32
CA GLN A 140 11.41 -9.22 -4.93
C GLN A 140 12.40 -8.04 -4.79
N SER A 141 12.54 -7.23 -5.83
CA SER A 141 13.46 -6.08 -5.83
C SER A 141 13.10 -5.06 -4.74
N TYR A 142 11.82 -4.92 -4.42
CA TYR A 142 11.35 -4.02 -3.38
C TYR A 142 11.68 -4.55 -1.99
N TRP A 143 11.38 -5.81 -1.70
CA TRP A 143 11.59 -6.41 -0.38
C TRP A 143 13.06 -6.80 -0.12
N ASP A 144 13.85 -7.07 -1.15
CA ASP A 144 15.31 -7.22 -1.04
C ASP A 144 15.95 -5.96 -0.40
N LYS A 145 15.38 -4.77 -0.69
CA LYS A 145 15.84 -3.48 -0.14
C LYS A 145 15.23 -3.12 1.20
N ASN A 146 13.95 -3.45 1.40
CA ASN A 146 13.14 -2.92 2.52
C ASN A 146 12.81 -3.99 3.57
N GLY A 147 13.19 -5.24 3.36
CA GLY A 147 12.90 -6.34 4.30
C GLY A 147 13.45 -6.13 5.70
N ALA A 148 14.49 -5.29 5.85
CA ALA A 148 15.02 -4.91 7.16
C ALA A 148 13.98 -4.25 8.08
N TRP A 149 12.87 -3.75 7.54
CA TRP A 149 11.76 -3.21 8.36
C TRP A 149 11.13 -4.25 9.29
N PHE A 150 11.21 -5.52 8.92
CA PHE A 150 10.73 -6.63 9.74
C PHE A 150 11.77 -7.21 10.72
N CYS A 151 13.03 -6.77 10.62
CA CYS A 151 14.14 -7.30 11.46
C CYS A 151 14.41 -6.46 12.71
N GLN A 152 13.55 -5.50 13.03
CA GLN A 152 13.80 -4.57 14.13
C GLN A 152 13.52 -5.23 15.50
N GLU A 153 14.36 -4.95 16.47
CA GLU A 153 14.21 -5.46 17.85
C GLU A 153 13.30 -4.57 18.69
N ASP A 154 13.35 -3.24 18.49
CA ASP A 154 12.49 -2.31 19.22
C ASP A 154 11.04 -2.39 18.72
N ALA A 155 10.11 -2.47 19.65
CA ALA A 155 8.67 -2.49 19.35
C ALA A 155 8.17 -1.25 18.60
N ARG A 156 8.87 -0.12 18.69
CA ARG A 156 8.56 1.14 18.00
C ARG A 156 9.22 1.27 16.63
N ASP A 157 10.02 0.29 16.23
CA ASP A 157 10.70 0.24 14.94
C ASP A 157 10.23 -0.94 14.09
N THR A 158 9.05 -1.49 14.38
CA THR A 158 8.45 -2.57 13.58
C THR A 158 8.01 -2.06 12.21
N PHE A 159 7.72 -2.97 11.30
CA PHE A 159 7.20 -2.69 9.95
C PHE A 159 6.11 -1.60 9.93
N TYR A 160 5.25 -1.56 10.95
CA TYR A 160 4.13 -0.62 11.03
C TYR A 160 4.54 0.85 11.21
N TYR A 161 5.80 1.11 11.55
CA TYR A 161 6.35 2.47 11.66
C TYR A 161 7.16 2.91 10.44
N PHE A 162 7.19 2.07 9.39
CA PHE A 162 7.79 2.40 8.10
C PHE A 162 6.73 2.75 7.05
N GLY A 163 7.18 3.36 5.95
CA GLY A 163 6.26 3.92 4.95
C GLY A 163 5.62 5.22 5.42
N LEU A 164 4.74 5.79 4.59
CA LEU A 164 4.17 7.12 4.85
C LEU A 164 3.24 7.12 6.08
N SER A 165 2.30 6.17 6.15
CA SER A 165 1.41 6.03 7.32
C SER A 165 2.18 5.72 8.60
N GLY A 166 3.24 4.92 8.51
CA GLY A 166 4.10 4.60 9.65
C GLY A 166 4.86 5.81 10.18
N MET A 167 5.37 6.68 9.28
CA MET A 167 6.02 7.93 9.69
C MET A 167 5.03 8.87 10.41
N VAL A 168 3.79 8.98 9.92
CA VAL A 168 2.75 9.76 10.61
C VAL A 168 2.44 9.17 11.99
N ALA A 169 2.26 7.85 12.08
CA ALA A 169 2.02 7.18 13.35
C ALA A 169 3.16 7.42 14.36
N ARG A 170 4.43 7.36 13.90
CA ARG A 170 5.60 7.65 14.73
C ARG A 170 5.61 9.10 15.24
N ALA A 171 5.26 10.06 14.38
CA ALA A 171 5.25 11.48 14.72
C ALA A 171 4.15 11.87 15.74
N THR A 172 3.05 11.10 15.78
CA THR A 172 1.90 11.36 16.65
C THR A 172 1.94 10.58 17.97
N MET A 173 2.82 9.60 18.11
CA MET A 173 2.96 8.86 19.37
C MET A 173 3.79 9.66 20.38
N PRO A 174 3.30 9.84 21.62
CA PRO A 174 4.08 10.46 22.68
C PRO A 174 5.29 9.58 23.02
N ASP A 175 6.41 10.21 23.34
CA ASP A 175 7.56 9.52 23.91
C ASP A 175 7.14 8.74 25.15
N LYS A 176 7.67 7.52 25.34
CA LYS A 176 7.43 6.78 26.59
C LYS A 176 7.85 7.65 27.77
N PRO A 177 7.03 7.76 28.81
CA PRO A 177 7.52 8.33 30.06
C PRO A 177 8.74 7.53 30.52
N LYS A 178 9.82 8.25 30.83
CA LYS A 178 11.08 7.71 31.35
C LYS A 178 10.86 7.01 32.69
#